data_6bb68fb78880b2f4d97000e0ec5e9b36
#
_entry.id   6bb68fb78880b2f4d97000e0ec5e9b36
#
_cell.length_a   1.000
_cell.length_b   1.000
_cell.length_c   1.000
_cell.angle_alpha   90.00
_cell.angle_beta   90.00
_cell.angle_gamma   90.00
#
_symmetry.space_group_name_H-M   'P 1'
#
loop_
_entity.id
_entity.type
_entity.pdbx_description
1 polymer ?
#
loop_
_entity_poly.entity_id
_entity_poly.type
_entity_poly.pdbx_seq_one_letter_code
_entity_poly.pdbx_strand_id
1 'polypeptide(L)'
;RGLGDVYKRQNFDRVVFTEEMRKDYTILCPQMSPIHFDILEPALASCGYNLEVLPSTGECLDYGLKYVNNDACYPSLLVVGQFMQALLSGKYDLNKVALIITQTGGGCRATNYIGFIRRALEKAGMEQIPVISMSAGIEKNPGLDINYKMAVRALQALIYGDVFMRVLYKTRPYEAVPGLSLIHISEPTRLALIS
;
A
#
# COMPACT_ATOMS: atom_id res chain seq x y z
N ARG A 1 11.88 -12.59 33.07
CA ARG A 1 11.03 -11.69 32.26
C ARG A 1 9.98 -12.57 31.57
N GLY A 2 8.70 -12.42 31.96
CA GLY A 2 7.62 -13.29 31.51
C GLY A 2 7.12 -12.92 30.12
N LEU A 3 6.45 -13.88 29.44
CA LEU A 3 5.80 -13.69 28.14
C LEU A 3 4.88 -12.46 28.10
N GLY A 4 4.29 -12.07 29.23
CA GLY A 4 3.44 -10.87 29.34
C GLY A 4 4.17 -9.55 29.08
N ASP A 5 5.48 -9.46 29.33
CA ASP A 5 6.26 -8.25 29.04
C ASP A 5 6.62 -8.12 27.56
N VAL A 6 6.67 -9.23 26.84
CA VAL A 6 6.89 -9.25 25.37
C VAL A 6 5.64 -8.75 24.66
N TYR A 7 4.44 -9.15 25.11
CA TYR A 7 3.17 -8.69 24.57
C TYR A 7 2.89 -7.20 24.87
N LYS A 8 3.27 -6.72 26.07
CA LYS A 8 3.14 -5.29 26.42
C LYS A 8 4.03 -4.37 25.59
N ARG A 9 5.20 -4.86 25.13
CA ARG A 9 6.09 -4.10 24.22
C ARG A 9 5.59 -4.02 22.78
N GLN A 10 4.54 -4.78 22.42
CA GLN A 10 3.92 -4.72 21.08
C GLN A 10 2.75 -3.73 21.02
N ASN A 11 2.29 -3.19 22.14
CA ASN A 11 1.43 -2.01 22.15
C ASN A 11 2.32 -0.76 21.95
N PHE A 12 2.74 -0.55 20.69
CA PHE A 12 3.15 0.78 20.29
C PHE A 12 1.97 1.72 20.54
N ASP A 13 2.20 2.87 21.17
CA ASP A 13 1.25 3.98 21.18
C ASP A 13 1.07 4.41 19.71
N ARG A 14 0.14 3.72 19.01
CA ARG A 14 -0.07 3.94 17.59
C ARG A 14 -0.83 5.23 17.37
N VAL A 15 -0.39 6.02 16.43
CA VAL A 15 -1.19 7.13 15.91
C VAL A 15 -2.35 6.56 15.13
N VAL A 16 -3.57 6.88 15.57
CA VAL A 16 -4.82 6.41 14.95
C VAL A 16 -5.20 7.39 13.84
N PHE A 17 -5.50 6.89 12.65
CA PHE A 17 -6.00 7.70 11.55
C PHE A 17 -7.45 8.10 11.82
N THR A 18 -7.71 9.41 11.95
CA THR A 18 -9.02 9.97 12.30
C THR A 18 -9.78 10.47 11.07
N GLU A 19 -11.09 10.76 11.24
CA GLU A 19 -11.92 11.34 10.16
C GLU A 19 -11.44 12.74 9.73
N GLU A 20 -10.87 13.51 10.65
CA GLU A 20 -10.30 14.84 10.36
C GLU A 20 -9.09 14.71 9.43
N MET A 21 -8.22 13.75 9.72
CA MET A 21 -7.04 13.47 8.88
C MET A 21 -7.40 13.06 7.45
N ARG A 22 -8.56 12.41 7.25
CA ARG A 22 -9.04 11.97 5.94
C ARG A 22 -9.07 13.09 4.89
N LYS A 23 -9.36 14.32 5.29
CA LYS A 23 -9.53 15.46 4.37
C LYS A 23 -8.19 16.03 3.89
N ASP A 24 -7.20 16.04 4.79
CA ASP A 24 -5.96 16.78 4.60
C ASP A 24 -4.72 15.87 4.38
N TYR A 25 -4.85 14.58 4.67
CA TYR A 25 -3.74 13.64 4.58
C TYR A 25 -3.68 12.96 3.23
N THR A 26 -2.47 12.79 2.72
CA THR A 26 -2.18 11.91 1.59
C THR A 26 -1.92 10.50 2.12
N ILE A 27 -2.68 9.52 1.63
CA ILE A 27 -2.53 8.12 2.02
C ILE A 27 -1.61 7.43 1.00
N LEU A 28 -0.42 7.04 1.44
CA LEU A 28 0.54 6.33 0.62
C LEU A 28 0.25 4.83 0.65
N CYS A 29 0.15 4.23 -0.52
CA CYS A 29 -0.10 2.81 -0.72
C CYS A 29 1.08 2.17 -1.46
N PRO A 30 1.64 1.03 -1.02
CA PRO A 30 2.74 0.41 -1.72
C PRO A 30 2.24 -0.26 -3.00
N GLN A 31 3.01 -0.19 -4.06
CA GLN A 31 2.73 -0.91 -5.30
C GLN A 31 3.03 -2.40 -5.13
N MET A 32 2.00 -3.22 -5.15
CA MET A 32 2.13 -4.68 -5.02
C MET A 32 1.70 -5.42 -6.30
N SER A 33 0.89 -4.78 -7.15
CA SER A 33 0.44 -5.34 -8.43
C SER A 33 0.11 -4.18 -9.38
N PRO A 34 1.00 -3.84 -10.33
CA PRO A 34 0.88 -2.62 -11.14
C PRO A 34 -0.50 -2.43 -11.79
N ILE A 35 -1.01 -3.47 -12.46
CA ILE A 35 -2.29 -3.37 -13.17
C ILE A 35 -3.46 -3.11 -12.21
N HIS A 36 -3.49 -3.81 -11.08
CA HIS A 36 -4.60 -3.70 -10.12
C HIS A 36 -4.55 -2.37 -9.37
N PHE A 37 -3.35 -1.95 -8.94
CA PHE A 37 -3.21 -0.74 -8.14
C PHE A 37 -3.41 0.53 -8.97
N ASP A 38 -3.06 0.51 -10.26
CA ASP A 38 -3.34 1.61 -11.20
C ASP A 38 -4.86 1.84 -11.38
N ILE A 39 -5.68 0.79 -11.23
CA ILE A 39 -7.15 0.90 -11.28
C ILE A 39 -7.73 1.21 -9.89
N LEU A 40 -7.14 0.65 -8.84
CA LEU A 40 -7.61 0.81 -7.47
C LEU A 40 -7.43 2.25 -6.96
N GLU A 41 -6.35 2.92 -7.33
CA GLU A 41 -6.06 4.29 -6.95
C GLU A 41 -7.20 5.25 -7.31
N PRO A 42 -7.60 5.40 -8.58
CA PRO A 42 -8.72 6.28 -8.96
C PRO A 42 -10.07 5.81 -8.40
N ALA A 43 -10.26 4.48 -8.24
CA ALA A 43 -11.48 3.94 -7.65
C ALA A 43 -11.65 4.38 -6.18
N LEU A 44 -10.57 4.37 -5.39
CA LEU A 44 -10.58 4.83 -4.00
C LEU A 44 -10.60 6.35 -3.91
N ALA A 45 -9.88 7.06 -4.77
CA ALA A 45 -9.92 8.52 -4.86
C ALA A 45 -11.35 9.03 -5.08
N SER A 46 -12.14 8.34 -5.92
CA SER A 46 -13.56 8.67 -6.15
C SER A 46 -14.48 8.47 -4.92
N CYS A 47 -13.96 7.84 -3.85
CA CYS A 47 -14.62 7.71 -2.56
C CYS A 47 -14.23 8.80 -1.55
N GLY A 48 -13.44 9.81 -1.99
CA GLY A 48 -13.03 10.95 -1.16
C GLY A 48 -11.78 10.67 -0.31
N TYR A 49 -10.91 9.79 -0.77
CA TYR A 49 -9.58 9.57 -0.19
C TYR A 49 -8.51 10.12 -1.13
N ASN A 50 -7.57 10.88 -0.59
CA ASN A 50 -6.37 11.28 -1.32
C ASN A 50 -5.33 10.15 -1.20
N LEU A 51 -5.47 9.14 -2.06
CA LEU A 51 -4.59 7.96 -2.07
C LEU A 51 -3.60 8.08 -3.22
N GLU A 52 -2.34 7.81 -2.95
CA GLU A 52 -1.26 7.76 -3.94
C GLU A 52 -0.56 6.41 -3.87
N VAL A 53 -0.50 5.72 -5.01
CA VAL A 53 0.24 4.45 -5.14
C VAL A 53 1.70 4.75 -5.43
N LEU A 54 2.59 4.25 -4.57
CA LEU A 54 4.02 4.50 -4.67
C LEU A 54 4.65 3.71 -5.82
N PRO A 55 5.62 4.27 -6.55
CA PRO A 55 6.35 3.53 -7.57
C PRO A 55 7.24 2.46 -6.92
N SER A 56 7.35 1.30 -7.56
CA SER A 56 8.32 0.28 -7.18
C SER A 56 9.59 0.48 -8.01
N THR A 57 10.63 1.02 -7.40
CA THR A 57 11.94 1.25 -8.03
C THR A 57 12.98 0.24 -7.52
N GLY A 58 14.09 0.10 -8.24
CA GLY A 58 15.20 -0.76 -7.80
C GLY A 58 15.80 -0.34 -6.44
N GLU A 59 15.76 0.96 -6.13
CA GLU A 59 16.29 1.52 -4.88
C GLU A 59 15.45 1.18 -3.65
N CYS A 60 14.17 0.80 -3.83
CA CYS A 60 13.31 0.39 -2.72
C CYS A 60 13.92 -0.73 -1.89
N LEU A 61 14.67 -1.63 -2.51
CA LEU A 61 15.31 -2.73 -1.81
C LEU A 61 16.38 -2.23 -0.82
N ASP A 62 17.17 -1.25 -1.20
CA ASP A 62 18.24 -0.68 -0.36
C ASP A 62 17.64 0.00 0.87
N TYR A 63 16.56 0.78 0.69
CA TYR A 63 15.81 1.34 1.81
C TYR A 63 15.19 0.26 2.69
N GLY A 64 14.64 -0.80 2.11
CA GLY A 64 14.09 -1.93 2.87
C GLY A 64 15.14 -2.62 3.73
N LEU A 65 16.30 -2.93 3.17
CA LEU A 65 17.40 -3.57 3.89
C LEU A 65 17.98 -2.70 5.02
N LYS A 66 17.91 -1.39 4.90
CA LYS A 66 18.37 -0.45 5.94
C LYS A 66 17.49 -0.47 7.19
N TYR A 67 16.17 -0.64 7.02
CA TYR A 67 15.19 -0.51 8.10
C TYR A 67 14.62 -1.82 8.61
N VAL A 68 14.63 -2.87 7.80
CA VAL A 68 14.11 -4.21 8.12
C VAL A 68 15.27 -5.21 8.15
N ASN A 69 15.12 -6.27 8.96
CA ASN A 69 16.09 -7.35 8.99
C ASN A 69 16.10 -8.09 7.62
N ASN A 70 17.30 -8.44 7.13
CA ASN A 70 17.51 -9.19 5.88
C ASN A 70 16.92 -10.60 5.90
N ASP A 71 16.59 -11.16 7.07
CA ASP A 71 15.87 -12.43 7.21
C ASP A 71 14.36 -12.31 6.88
N ALA A 72 13.85 -11.09 6.67
CA ALA A 72 12.48 -10.87 6.26
C ALA A 72 12.25 -11.31 4.81
N CYS A 73 11.00 -11.66 4.46
CA CYS A 73 10.70 -12.06 3.10
C CYS A 73 10.89 -10.88 2.12
N TYR A 74 11.34 -11.17 0.91
CA TYR A 74 11.63 -10.16 -0.11
C TYR A 74 10.49 -9.15 -0.33
N PRO A 75 9.21 -9.56 -0.46
CA PRO A 75 8.11 -8.59 -0.59
C PRO A 75 8.00 -7.62 0.58
N SER A 76 8.33 -8.03 1.82
CA SER A 76 8.29 -7.11 2.98
C SER A 76 9.39 -6.06 2.91
N LEU A 77 10.56 -6.41 2.39
CA LEU A 77 11.65 -5.47 2.16
C LEU A 77 11.24 -4.42 1.13
N LEU A 78 10.61 -4.84 0.03
CA LEU A 78 10.13 -3.91 -1.01
C LEU A 78 9.03 -2.98 -0.49
N VAL A 79 8.04 -3.50 0.24
CA VAL A 79 6.94 -2.70 0.78
C VAL A 79 7.46 -1.65 1.77
N VAL A 80 8.28 -2.04 2.73
CA VAL A 80 8.87 -1.08 3.67
C VAL A 80 9.78 -0.11 2.95
N GLY A 81 10.56 -0.59 1.99
CA GLY A 81 11.46 0.23 1.19
C GLY A 81 10.75 1.31 0.39
N GLN A 82 9.62 1.00 -0.25
CA GLN A 82 8.78 1.98 -0.97
C GLN A 82 8.33 3.11 -0.02
N PHE A 83 7.82 2.75 1.16
CA PHE A 83 7.43 3.74 2.15
C PHE A 83 8.60 4.60 2.61
N MET A 84 9.70 3.98 2.99
CA MET A 84 10.86 4.72 3.49
C MET A 84 11.49 5.60 2.41
N GLN A 85 11.59 5.13 1.17
CA GLN A 85 12.04 5.93 0.04
C GLN A 85 11.14 7.16 -0.16
N ALA A 86 9.83 6.98 -0.17
CA ALA A 86 8.87 8.06 -0.34
C ALA A 86 8.97 9.10 0.79
N LEU A 87 8.97 8.66 2.05
CA LEU A 87 9.03 9.55 3.21
C LEU A 87 10.35 10.33 3.30
N LEU A 88 11.46 9.71 2.91
CA LEU A 88 12.79 10.33 2.92
C LEU A 88 13.09 11.17 1.68
N SER A 89 12.24 11.11 0.64
CA SER A 89 12.42 11.88 -0.60
C SER A 89 12.23 13.39 -0.44
N GLY A 90 11.60 13.83 0.66
CA GLY A 90 11.21 15.24 0.87
C GLY A 90 9.99 15.69 0.05
N LYS A 91 9.36 14.79 -0.74
CA LYS A 91 8.17 15.11 -1.55
C LYS A 91 6.94 15.35 -0.68
N TYR A 92 6.84 14.68 0.46
CA TYR A 92 5.63 14.66 1.30
C TYR A 92 5.83 15.43 2.59
N ASP A 93 4.78 16.12 3.03
CA ASP A 93 4.71 16.68 4.38
C ASP A 93 4.46 15.55 5.39
N LEU A 94 5.47 15.24 6.21
CA LEU A 94 5.43 14.15 7.19
C LEU A 94 4.33 14.31 8.25
N ASN A 95 3.77 15.52 8.40
CA ASN A 95 2.65 15.79 9.30
C ASN A 95 1.28 15.59 8.63
N LYS A 96 1.24 15.41 7.30
CA LYS A 96 0.01 15.24 6.51
C LYS A 96 0.04 14.00 5.64
N VAL A 97 0.76 12.98 6.05
CA VAL A 97 0.87 11.71 5.35
C VAL A 97 0.44 10.57 6.24
N ALA A 98 -0.22 9.57 5.66
CA ALA A 98 -0.57 8.30 6.29
C ALA A 98 -0.14 7.15 5.40
N LEU A 99 0.15 6.00 5.98
CA LEU A 99 0.50 4.79 5.24
C LEU A 99 -0.64 3.78 5.31
N ILE A 100 -0.91 3.08 4.22
CA ILE A 100 -1.94 2.03 4.19
C ILE A 100 -1.34 0.70 3.74
N ILE A 101 -1.72 -0.37 4.43
CA ILE A 101 -1.33 -1.74 4.08
C ILE A 101 -2.44 -2.72 4.40
N THR A 102 -2.60 -3.75 3.59
CA THR A 102 -3.49 -4.88 3.89
C THR A 102 -2.85 -5.82 4.89
N GLN A 103 -3.64 -6.32 5.85
CA GLN A 103 -3.21 -7.33 6.80
C GLN A 103 -4.12 -8.55 6.70
N THR A 104 -3.56 -9.68 6.33
CA THR A 104 -4.36 -10.87 6.00
C THR A 104 -4.76 -11.71 7.21
N GLY A 105 -4.08 -11.57 8.36
CA GLY A 105 -4.37 -12.35 9.58
C GLY A 105 -4.04 -13.85 9.49
N GLY A 106 -3.47 -14.31 8.37
CA GLY A 106 -3.12 -15.71 8.16
C GLY A 106 -1.74 -16.12 8.69
N GLY A 107 -1.32 -17.35 8.46
CA GLY A 107 0.00 -17.88 8.83
C GLY A 107 1.18 -17.33 8.00
N CYS A 108 0.94 -16.43 7.07
CA CYS A 108 1.95 -15.78 6.27
C CYS A 108 2.64 -14.65 7.06
N ARG A 109 3.92 -14.42 6.81
CA ARG A 109 4.67 -13.27 7.38
C ARG A 109 4.10 -11.91 6.96
N ALA A 110 3.28 -11.84 5.91
CA ALA A 110 2.55 -10.64 5.49
C ALA A 110 1.68 -10.05 6.62
N THR A 111 1.22 -10.86 7.56
CA THR A 111 0.54 -10.41 8.78
C THR A 111 1.40 -9.44 9.62
N ASN A 112 2.73 -9.55 9.53
CA ASN A 112 3.68 -8.73 10.30
C ASN A 112 4.21 -7.50 9.53
N TYR A 113 3.77 -7.24 8.30
CA TYR A 113 4.24 -6.06 7.54
C TYR A 113 4.00 -4.76 8.29
N ILE A 114 2.85 -4.65 8.94
CA ILE A 114 2.53 -3.47 9.76
C ILE A 114 3.53 -3.27 10.91
N GLY A 115 3.98 -4.36 11.54
CA GLY A 115 5.00 -4.31 12.58
C GLY A 115 6.37 -3.88 12.01
N PHE A 116 6.73 -4.30 10.81
CA PHE A 116 7.97 -3.87 10.15
C PHE A 116 7.92 -2.40 9.77
N ILE A 117 6.79 -1.92 9.23
CA ILE A 117 6.57 -0.52 8.87
C ILE A 117 6.70 0.36 10.13
N ARG A 118 6.00 0.02 11.21
CA ARG A 118 6.06 0.79 12.47
C ARG A 118 7.47 0.85 13.05
N ARG A 119 8.21 -0.26 13.04
CA ARG A 119 9.62 -0.27 13.47
C ARG A 119 10.53 0.54 12.57
N ALA A 120 10.26 0.56 11.26
CA ALA A 120 11.02 1.39 10.33
C ALA A 120 10.79 2.88 10.60
N LEU A 121 9.53 3.27 10.86
CA LEU A 121 9.18 4.64 11.25
C LEU A 121 9.84 5.04 12.58
N GLU A 122 9.81 4.17 13.60
CA GLU A 122 10.49 4.38 14.88
C GLU A 122 11.99 4.61 14.68
N LYS A 123 12.66 3.75 13.90
CA LYS A 123 14.08 3.91 13.58
C LYS A 123 14.42 5.20 12.84
N ALA A 124 13.47 5.73 12.09
CA ALA A 124 13.62 6.96 11.32
C ALA A 124 13.17 8.22 12.08
N GLY A 125 12.64 8.10 13.30
CA GLY A 125 12.10 9.21 14.07
C GLY A 125 10.82 9.80 13.48
N MET A 126 10.00 8.97 12.84
CA MET A 126 8.75 9.32 12.15
C MET A 126 7.52 8.63 12.77
N GLU A 127 7.51 8.44 14.08
CA GLU A 127 6.47 7.71 14.82
C GLU A 127 5.09 8.39 14.76
N GLN A 128 5.07 9.68 14.44
CA GLN A 128 3.85 10.48 14.28
C GLN A 128 3.00 10.07 13.07
N ILE A 129 3.56 9.31 12.11
CA ILE A 129 2.87 8.94 10.89
C ILE A 129 1.89 7.77 11.17
N PRO A 130 0.57 7.96 10.95
CA PRO A 130 -0.39 6.89 11.14
C PRO A 130 -0.22 5.78 10.09
N VAL A 131 -0.26 4.54 10.55
CA VAL A 131 -0.23 3.34 9.71
C VAL A 131 -1.59 2.66 9.76
N ILE A 132 -2.31 2.71 8.65
CA ILE A 132 -3.65 2.16 8.49
C ILE A 132 -3.53 0.69 8.10
N SER A 133 -4.04 -0.20 8.95
CA SER A 133 -4.16 -1.61 8.64
C SER A 133 -5.55 -1.90 8.07
N MET A 134 -5.60 -2.35 6.83
CA MET A 134 -6.83 -2.90 6.25
C MET A 134 -6.98 -4.36 6.69
N SER A 135 -7.44 -4.57 7.89
CA SER A 135 -7.72 -5.90 8.43
C SER A 135 -9.18 -5.99 8.87
N ALA A 136 -9.81 -7.12 8.58
CA ALA A 136 -11.18 -7.37 8.99
C ALA A 136 -11.28 -7.48 10.53
N GLY A 137 -11.45 -6.35 11.21
CA GLY A 137 -11.76 -6.28 12.64
C GLY A 137 -10.59 -6.33 13.61
N ILE A 138 -9.32 -6.39 13.16
CA ILE A 138 -8.16 -6.45 14.05
C ILE A 138 -7.80 -5.05 14.57
N GLU A 139 -7.79 -4.05 13.71
CA GLU A 139 -7.53 -2.66 14.08
C GLU A 139 -8.64 -1.73 13.61
N LYS A 140 -9.12 -0.85 14.48
CA LYS A 140 -10.09 0.18 14.13
C LYS A 140 -9.37 1.45 13.71
N ASN A 141 -9.66 1.94 12.52
CA ASN A 141 -9.18 3.23 12.01
C ASN A 141 -10.42 4.07 11.64
N PRO A 142 -10.89 4.98 12.51
CA PRO A 142 -12.12 5.75 12.29
C PRO A 142 -12.12 6.56 10.99
N GLY A 143 -10.95 7.04 10.56
CA GLY A 143 -10.80 7.77 9.30
C GLY A 143 -10.93 6.92 8.03
N LEU A 144 -10.85 5.58 8.15
CA LEU A 144 -11.07 4.66 7.05
C LEU A 144 -12.46 4.01 7.17
N ASP A 145 -13.46 4.64 6.60
CA ASP A 145 -14.81 4.09 6.53
C ASP A 145 -14.99 3.28 5.24
N ILE A 146 -15.03 1.96 5.38
CA ILE A 146 -15.29 1.02 4.28
C ILE A 146 -16.79 0.91 4.09
N ASN A 147 -17.38 1.90 3.41
CA ASN A 147 -18.79 1.85 3.07
C ASN A 147 -19.06 0.93 1.86
N TYR A 148 -20.34 0.61 1.63
CA TYR A 148 -20.76 -0.27 0.53
C TYR A 148 -20.26 0.21 -0.84
N LYS A 149 -20.29 1.53 -1.10
CA LYS A 149 -19.83 2.12 -2.36
C LYS A 149 -18.33 1.87 -2.59
N MET A 150 -17.52 2.05 -1.55
CA MET A 150 -16.08 1.79 -1.61
C MET A 150 -15.79 0.30 -1.82
N ALA A 151 -16.50 -0.59 -1.10
CA ALA A 151 -16.34 -2.04 -1.26
C ALA A 151 -16.67 -2.50 -2.68
N VAL A 152 -17.77 -2.02 -3.25
CA VAL A 152 -18.16 -2.34 -4.64
C VAL A 152 -17.12 -1.83 -5.64
N ARG A 153 -16.64 -0.60 -5.50
CA ARG A 153 -15.61 -0.05 -6.40
C ARG A 153 -14.28 -0.78 -6.29
N ALA A 154 -13.85 -1.11 -5.08
CA ALA A 154 -12.65 -1.92 -4.87
C ALA A 154 -12.78 -3.30 -5.51
N LEU A 155 -13.94 -3.96 -5.35
CA LEU A 155 -14.20 -5.25 -5.99
C LEU A 155 -14.20 -5.13 -7.53
N GLN A 156 -14.83 -4.10 -8.08
CA GLN A 156 -14.80 -3.84 -9.52
C GLN A 156 -13.36 -3.61 -10.02
N ALA A 157 -12.57 -2.80 -9.32
CA ALA A 157 -11.17 -2.58 -9.66
C ALA A 157 -10.34 -3.87 -9.67
N LEU A 158 -10.56 -4.76 -8.70
CA LEU A 158 -9.90 -6.07 -8.65
C LEU A 158 -10.31 -6.96 -9.84
N ILE A 159 -11.61 -7.05 -10.15
CA ILE A 159 -12.11 -7.86 -11.27
C ILE A 159 -11.55 -7.33 -12.60
N TYR A 160 -11.58 -6.03 -12.82
CA TYR A 160 -11.00 -5.43 -14.02
C TYR A 160 -9.49 -5.66 -14.09
N GLY A 161 -8.78 -5.51 -12.98
CA GLY A 161 -7.34 -5.81 -12.89
C GLY A 161 -7.02 -7.24 -13.30
N ASP A 162 -7.81 -8.22 -12.83
CA ASP A 162 -7.67 -9.63 -13.21
C ASP A 162 -7.91 -9.84 -14.72
N VAL A 163 -8.93 -9.21 -15.29
CA VAL A 163 -9.22 -9.29 -16.73
C VAL A 163 -8.05 -8.75 -17.54
N PHE A 164 -7.56 -7.55 -17.21
CA PHE A 164 -6.45 -6.93 -17.93
C PHE A 164 -5.16 -7.73 -17.76
N MET A 165 -4.85 -8.20 -16.57
CA MET A 165 -3.69 -9.05 -16.32
C MET A 165 -3.76 -10.34 -17.16
N ARG A 166 -4.93 -10.98 -17.20
CA ARG A 166 -5.14 -12.21 -17.98
C ARG A 166 -5.01 -11.97 -19.48
N VAL A 167 -5.57 -10.86 -19.98
CA VAL A 167 -5.44 -10.49 -21.40
C VAL A 167 -3.98 -10.21 -21.73
N LEU A 168 -3.31 -9.39 -20.93
CA LEU A 168 -1.89 -9.05 -21.11
C LEU A 168 -1.00 -10.30 -21.18
N TYR A 169 -1.13 -11.22 -20.21
CA TYR A 169 -0.29 -12.40 -20.17
C TYR A 169 -0.60 -13.40 -21.29
N LYS A 170 -1.81 -13.40 -21.84
CA LYS A 170 -2.16 -14.22 -23.01
C LYS A 170 -1.66 -13.63 -24.32
N THR A 171 -1.62 -12.31 -24.44
CA THR A 171 -1.27 -11.63 -25.71
C THR A 171 0.23 -11.37 -25.81
N ARG A 172 0.89 -11.01 -24.72
CA ARG A 172 2.31 -10.64 -24.68
C ARG A 172 3.27 -11.64 -25.31
N PRO A 173 3.13 -12.96 -25.13
CA PRO A 173 4.02 -13.94 -25.80
C PRO A 173 3.89 -13.98 -27.33
N TYR A 174 2.82 -13.43 -27.89
CA TYR A 174 2.51 -13.43 -29.33
C TYR A 174 2.62 -12.04 -29.96
N GLU A 175 3.20 -11.06 -29.24
CA GLU A 175 3.41 -9.71 -29.76
C GLU A 175 4.32 -9.72 -30.99
N ALA A 176 3.88 -9.08 -32.07
CA ALA A 176 4.73 -8.85 -33.24
C ALA A 176 5.79 -7.75 -32.97
N VAL A 177 5.44 -6.79 -32.12
CA VAL A 177 6.34 -5.73 -31.66
C VAL A 177 6.35 -5.74 -30.13
N PRO A 178 7.52 -5.94 -29.48
CA PRO A 178 7.61 -5.99 -28.02
C PRO A 178 7.04 -4.73 -27.35
N GLY A 179 6.13 -4.91 -26.39
CA GLY A 179 5.51 -3.85 -25.62
C GLY A 179 4.20 -3.30 -26.20
N LEU A 180 3.80 -3.71 -27.40
CA LEU A 180 2.59 -3.19 -28.06
C LEU A 180 1.30 -3.55 -27.30
N SER A 181 1.20 -4.76 -26.76
CA SER A 181 0.04 -5.17 -25.97
C SER A 181 -0.10 -4.36 -24.68
N LEU A 182 1.00 -3.94 -24.08
CA LEU A 182 0.99 -3.08 -22.89
C LEU A 182 0.39 -1.70 -23.21
N ILE A 183 0.79 -1.11 -24.30
CA ILE A 183 0.28 0.18 -24.77
C ILE A 183 -1.23 0.08 -25.07
N HIS A 184 -1.66 -0.92 -25.83
CA HIS A 184 -3.05 -1.03 -26.25
C HIS A 184 -4.02 -1.52 -25.18
N ILE A 185 -3.55 -2.26 -24.18
CA ILE A 185 -4.40 -2.81 -23.10
C ILE A 185 -4.43 -1.86 -21.89
N SER A 186 -3.29 -1.30 -21.50
CA SER A 186 -3.20 -0.49 -20.27
C SER A 186 -3.52 0.98 -20.50
N GLU A 187 -3.02 1.60 -21.57
CA GLU A 187 -3.17 3.04 -21.80
C GLU A 187 -4.61 3.50 -22.02
N PRO A 188 -5.45 2.83 -22.86
CA PRO A 188 -6.84 3.25 -23.02
C PRO A 188 -7.64 3.21 -21.73
N THR A 189 -7.31 2.27 -20.85
CA THR A 189 -7.99 2.11 -19.56
C THR A 189 -7.61 3.23 -18.59
N ARG A 190 -6.34 3.63 -18.56
CA ARG A 190 -5.90 4.78 -17.75
C ARG A 190 -6.59 6.05 -18.19
N LEU A 191 -6.72 6.29 -19.49
CA LEU A 191 -7.40 7.46 -20.05
C LEU A 191 -8.91 7.46 -19.75
N ALA A 192 -9.57 6.31 -19.84
CA ALA A 192 -11.01 6.18 -19.54
C ALA A 192 -11.35 6.34 -18.05
N LEU A 193 -10.39 6.14 -17.14
CA LEU A 193 -10.58 6.30 -15.69
C LEU A 193 -10.33 7.74 -15.20
N ILE A 194 -9.70 8.57 -16.04
CA ILE A 194 -9.39 10.00 -15.76
C ILE A 194 -10.49 10.92 -16.30
N SER A 195 -11.30 10.48 -17.25
CA SER A 195 -12.47 11.17 -17.80
C SER A 195 -13.73 10.89 -17.00
#